data_18bb0aacc1312b697f09904bfe610900
#
_entry.id   18bb0aacc1312b697f09904bfe610900
#
_cell.length_a   1.000
_cell.length_b   1.000
_cell.length_c   1.000
_cell.angle_alpha   90.00
_cell.angle_beta   90.00
_cell.angle_gamma   90.00
#
_symmetry.space_group_name_H-M   'P 1'
#
loop_
_entity.id
_entity.type
_entity.pdbx_description
1 polymer ?
#
loop_
_entity_poly.entity_id
_entity_poly.type
_entity_poly.pdbx_seq_one_letter_code
_entity_poly.pdbx_strand_id
1 'polypeptide(L)'
;MLNFDFYNPTHISFGKGCIAKLDGFVPAEAQVMVLYGGQSAQRTGTLDEVQAALGERKVYLFGGVEANPTYEKLMEAVQIAREQNIDFLLAVGGGSVIDGAKFVAAAVPYPDEPWNILLNGGRDIKQALPIGTVLTLAATGSEMNNGSVITRKSLQAKLPFHNDLVFPKFSMLDPSKSFTLPERQVANGVVDAFVHVMEQYLTYPVNAPVQDRFSEGLLQTLIEQGPLALSQPDDYEVRANLMWVATLALNGLIGSGVPQDWSTHLIGHEFTALYGLDHAQTLAIILPSMLHERRVAKREKLLQYAERVWNLRDGDAEQRIDAAIERTREFFETLGVKTRLNDYGLAQDAVEAALQQLEQHGMLQLGEHKDIDLAISRRVLEASL
;
A
#
# COMPACT_ATOMS: atom_id res chain seq x y z
N MET A 1 -22.12 -13.38 2.02
CA MET A 1 -20.69 -13.42 2.37
C MET A 1 -20.11 -14.73 1.85
N LEU A 2 -18.95 -14.66 1.19
CA LEU A 2 -18.23 -15.83 0.71
C LEU A 2 -17.54 -16.56 1.87
N ASN A 3 -17.15 -17.84 1.67
CA ASN A 3 -16.31 -18.52 2.64
C ASN A 3 -14.90 -17.93 2.64
N PHE A 4 -14.29 -17.83 3.82
CA PHE A 4 -12.93 -17.29 3.97
C PHE A 4 -12.22 -17.88 5.19
N ASP A 5 -10.91 -17.84 5.15
CA ASP A 5 -10.04 -17.95 6.31
C ASP A 5 -9.45 -16.57 6.61
N PHE A 6 -9.42 -16.17 7.87
CA PHE A 6 -8.78 -14.94 8.31
C PHE A 6 -7.62 -15.26 9.25
N TYR A 7 -6.43 -14.85 8.86
CA TYR A 7 -5.22 -15.02 9.65
C TYR A 7 -4.39 -13.75 9.59
N ASN A 8 -4.08 -13.18 10.76
CA ASN A 8 -3.18 -12.04 10.88
C ASN A 8 -2.40 -12.16 12.20
N PRO A 9 -1.14 -12.61 12.15
CA PRO A 9 -0.35 -12.91 13.34
C PRO A 9 0.41 -11.69 13.89
N THR A 10 0.33 -10.53 13.24
CA THR A 10 1.15 -9.36 13.56
C THR A 10 0.72 -8.74 14.89
N HIS A 11 1.64 -8.62 15.85
CA HIS A 11 1.42 -7.87 17.07
C HIS A 11 1.59 -6.36 16.81
N ILE A 12 0.56 -5.57 17.04
CA ILE A 12 0.63 -4.11 16.94
C ILE A 12 0.91 -3.51 18.32
N SER A 13 2.00 -2.75 18.44
CA SER A 13 2.26 -1.86 19.57
C SER A 13 2.01 -0.42 19.11
N PHE A 14 0.88 0.15 19.53
CA PHE A 14 0.44 1.48 19.12
C PHE A 14 0.63 2.51 20.22
N GLY A 15 1.03 3.72 19.84
CA GLY A 15 1.06 4.88 20.72
C GLY A 15 2.46 5.50 20.86
N LYS A 16 2.49 6.72 21.41
CA LYS A 16 3.69 7.52 21.58
C LYS A 16 4.74 6.79 22.43
N GLY A 17 5.96 6.72 21.91
CA GLY A 17 7.09 6.08 22.60
C GLY A 17 7.08 4.55 22.58
N CYS A 18 6.22 3.91 21.77
CA CYS A 18 6.17 2.45 21.70
C CYS A 18 7.46 1.81 21.19
N ILE A 19 8.33 2.54 20.48
CA ILE A 19 9.65 2.08 20.00
C ILE A 19 10.52 1.56 21.15
N ALA A 20 10.43 2.15 22.34
CA ALA A 20 11.17 1.72 23.51
C ALA A 20 10.87 0.27 23.94
N LYS A 21 9.76 -0.32 23.45
CA LYS A 21 9.41 -1.72 23.73
C LYS A 21 10.13 -2.74 22.85
N LEU A 22 10.92 -2.32 21.86
CA LEU A 22 11.60 -3.22 20.91
C LEU A 22 12.43 -4.31 21.60
N ASP A 23 13.04 -4.00 22.76
CA ASP A 23 13.81 -4.98 23.53
C ASP A 23 13.02 -6.25 23.88
N GLY A 24 11.73 -6.13 24.17
CA GLY A 24 10.84 -7.24 24.46
C GLY A 24 10.36 -8.04 23.24
N PHE A 25 10.60 -7.54 22.02
CA PHE A 25 10.10 -8.15 20.78
C PHE A 25 11.20 -8.76 19.92
N VAL A 26 12.41 -8.23 20.00
CA VAL A 26 13.56 -8.74 19.24
C VAL A 26 14.36 -9.69 20.13
N PRO A 27 14.67 -10.92 19.70
CA PRO A 27 15.48 -11.85 20.52
C PRO A 27 16.81 -11.22 20.95
N ALA A 28 17.24 -11.49 22.18
CA ALA A 28 18.43 -10.86 22.78
C ALA A 28 19.71 -11.14 22.00
N GLU A 29 19.83 -12.35 21.45
CA GLU A 29 21.02 -12.80 20.69
C GLU A 29 20.91 -12.55 19.18
N ALA A 30 19.86 -11.86 18.71
CA ALA A 30 19.62 -11.66 17.28
C ALA A 30 20.72 -10.81 16.62
N GLN A 31 21.13 -11.21 15.44
CA GLN A 31 21.89 -10.40 14.50
C GLN A 31 20.92 -9.62 13.61
N VAL A 32 20.70 -8.36 13.95
CA VAL A 32 19.62 -7.55 13.37
C VAL A 32 20.14 -6.74 12.20
N MET A 33 19.47 -6.84 11.04
CA MET A 33 19.65 -5.84 10.00
C MET A 33 18.49 -4.84 10.07
N VAL A 34 18.82 -3.56 10.27
CA VAL A 34 17.87 -2.45 10.23
C VAL A 34 17.84 -1.86 8.83
N LEU A 35 16.75 -2.11 8.09
CA LEU A 35 16.53 -1.51 6.77
C LEU A 35 15.80 -0.17 6.95
N TYR A 36 16.27 0.86 6.24
CA TYR A 36 15.61 2.17 6.24
C TYR A 36 15.74 2.85 4.87
N GLY A 37 14.87 3.86 4.62
CA GLY A 37 14.86 4.60 3.37
C GLY A 37 16.00 5.62 3.27
N GLY A 38 15.63 6.88 2.96
CA GLY A 38 16.59 7.98 2.90
C GLY A 38 17.01 8.50 4.28
N GLN A 39 17.44 9.75 4.33
CA GLN A 39 17.98 10.38 5.54
C GLN A 39 16.92 10.76 6.61
N SER A 40 15.64 10.64 6.31
CA SER A 40 14.57 11.11 7.22
C SER A 40 14.61 10.42 8.58
N ALA A 41 14.70 9.10 8.62
CA ALA A 41 14.75 8.33 9.86
C ALA A 41 15.97 8.69 10.76
N GLN A 42 17.10 9.07 10.14
CA GLN A 42 18.26 9.60 10.85
C GLN A 42 18.00 11.01 11.37
N ARG A 43 17.56 11.92 10.51
CA ARG A 43 17.34 13.34 10.86
C ARG A 43 16.28 13.53 11.95
N THR A 44 15.29 12.66 12.02
CA THR A 44 14.21 12.71 13.03
C THR A 44 14.59 12.01 14.34
N GLY A 45 15.77 11.42 14.44
CA GLY A 45 16.21 10.68 15.62
C GLY A 45 15.55 9.30 15.77
N THR A 46 14.71 8.88 14.82
CA THR A 46 13.99 7.58 14.91
C THR A 46 14.96 6.41 14.89
N LEU A 47 16.06 6.47 14.10
CA LEU A 47 17.08 5.43 14.10
C LEU A 47 17.86 5.38 15.43
N ASP A 48 18.12 6.53 16.06
CA ASP A 48 18.80 6.57 17.37
C ASP A 48 17.93 5.94 18.45
N GLU A 49 16.62 6.21 18.45
CA GLU A 49 15.66 5.57 19.35
C GLU A 49 15.60 4.05 19.14
N VAL A 50 15.59 3.60 17.88
CA VAL A 50 15.62 2.18 17.53
C VAL A 50 16.89 1.51 18.01
N GLN A 51 18.07 2.11 17.76
CA GLN A 51 19.34 1.57 18.19
C GLN A 51 19.44 1.51 19.72
N ALA A 52 19.00 2.56 20.41
CA ALA A 52 18.94 2.57 21.86
C ALA A 52 18.04 1.47 22.43
N ALA A 53 16.88 1.23 21.81
CA ALA A 53 15.95 0.18 22.22
C ALA A 53 16.42 -1.25 21.87
N LEU A 54 17.28 -1.41 20.86
CA LEU A 54 17.91 -2.71 20.53
C LEU A 54 19.05 -3.07 21.49
N GLY A 55 19.60 -2.10 22.26
CA GLY A 55 20.62 -2.33 23.29
C GLY A 55 21.91 -2.94 22.73
N GLU A 56 22.41 -4.01 23.37
CA GLU A 56 23.70 -4.66 23.05
C GLU A 56 23.65 -5.61 21.83
N ARG A 57 22.48 -5.73 21.13
CA ARG A 57 22.36 -6.60 19.96
C ARG A 57 23.30 -6.16 18.85
N LYS A 58 23.79 -7.13 18.07
CA LYS A 58 24.61 -6.84 16.90
C LYS A 58 23.74 -6.28 15.79
N VAL A 59 23.90 -4.98 15.50
CA VAL A 59 23.06 -4.25 14.53
C VAL A 59 23.85 -3.90 13.29
N TYR A 60 23.28 -4.21 12.12
CA TYR A 60 23.74 -3.79 10.80
C TYR A 60 22.76 -2.81 10.18
N LEU A 61 23.22 -1.61 9.87
CA LEU A 61 22.39 -0.59 9.24
C LEU A 61 22.45 -0.70 7.72
N PHE A 62 21.32 -0.86 7.06
CA PHE A 62 21.18 -0.85 5.61
C PHE A 62 20.23 0.26 5.18
N GLY A 63 20.77 1.35 4.65
CA GLY A 63 20.01 2.52 4.21
C GLY A 63 19.86 2.62 2.70
N GLY A 64 19.03 3.57 2.27
CA GLY A 64 18.83 3.89 0.86
C GLY A 64 17.80 3.00 0.16
N VAL A 65 16.89 2.36 0.89
CA VAL A 65 15.73 1.72 0.28
C VAL A 65 14.85 2.81 -0.34
N GLU A 66 14.69 2.76 -1.66
CA GLU A 66 13.98 3.78 -2.45
C GLU A 66 12.46 3.69 -2.25
N ALA A 67 11.77 4.80 -2.50
CA ALA A 67 10.34 4.74 -2.79
C ALA A 67 10.12 3.82 -4.01
N ASN A 68 9.13 2.92 -3.99
CA ASN A 68 9.04 1.80 -4.94
C ASN A 68 10.32 0.95 -4.90
N PRO A 69 10.51 0.11 -3.87
CA PRO A 69 11.79 -0.53 -3.59
C PRO A 69 12.27 -1.37 -4.76
N THR A 70 13.56 -1.24 -5.08
CA THR A 70 14.12 -1.86 -6.29
C THR A 70 14.81 -3.17 -5.97
N TYR A 71 14.58 -4.17 -6.84
CA TYR A 71 15.24 -5.47 -6.78
C TYR A 71 16.76 -5.33 -6.68
N GLU A 72 17.32 -4.46 -7.50
CA GLU A 72 18.76 -4.23 -7.57
C GLU A 72 19.32 -3.78 -6.20
N LYS A 73 18.68 -2.81 -5.56
CA LYS A 73 19.10 -2.33 -4.24
C LYS A 73 18.87 -3.37 -3.14
N LEU A 74 17.78 -4.10 -3.18
CA LEU A 74 17.46 -5.10 -2.18
C LEU A 74 18.37 -6.33 -2.25
N MET A 75 18.89 -6.66 -3.44
CA MET A 75 19.87 -7.74 -3.60
C MET A 75 21.21 -7.44 -2.91
N GLU A 76 21.60 -6.15 -2.76
CA GLU A 76 22.72 -5.77 -1.90
C GLU A 76 22.44 -6.14 -0.43
N ALA A 77 21.23 -5.88 0.06
CA ALA A 77 20.82 -6.27 1.43
C ALA A 77 20.81 -7.79 1.61
N VAL A 78 20.32 -8.53 0.62
CA VAL A 78 20.31 -10.01 0.63
C VAL A 78 21.74 -10.56 0.73
N GLN A 79 22.67 -10.02 -0.06
CA GLN A 79 24.06 -10.43 -0.01
C GLN A 79 24.68 -10.17 1.38
N ILE A 80 24.54 -8.96 1.90
CA ILE A 80 25.05 -8.61 3.24
C ILE A 80 24.41 -9.50 4.32
N ALA A 81 23.09 -9.74 4.23
CA ALA A 81 22.40 -10.57 5.21
C ALA A 81 22.93 -12.01 5.24
N ARG A 82 23.26 -12.58 4.08
CA ARG A 82 23.89 -13.90 3.97
C ARG A 82 25.30 -13.91 4.53
N GLU A 83 26.14 -12.93 4.15
CA GLU A 83 27.53 -12.81 4.60
C GLU A 83 27.68 -12.61 6.10
N GLN A 84 26.76 -11.84 6.67
CA GLN A 84 26.77 -11.47 8.10
C GLN A 84 25.93 -12.40 8.98
N ASN A 85 25.31 -13.44 8.40
CA ASN A 85 24.41 -14.38 9.09
C ASN A 85 23.29 -13.65 9.85
N ILE A 86 22.67 -12.67 9.22
CA ILE A 86 21.52 -11.95 9.78
C ILE A 86 20.37 -12.94 9.99
N ASP A 87 19.78 -12.90 11.17
CA ASP A 87 18.66 -13.77 11.56
C ASP A 87 17.39 -13.01 11.93
N PHE A 88 17.44 -11.67 11.93
CA PHE A 88 16.28 -10.81 12.17
C PHE A 88 16.34 -9.53 11.33
N LEU A 89 15.21 -9.15 10.70
CA LEU A 89 15.10 -7.90 9.95
C LEU A 89 14.19 -6.91 10.69
N LEU A 90 14.61 -5.65 10.78
CA LEU A 90 13.81 -4.57 11.33
C LEU A 90 13.66 -3.47 10.27
N ALA A 91 12.45 -3.28 9.75
CA ALA A 91 12.13 -2.23 8.80
C ALA A 91 11.79 -0.93 9.52
N VAL A 92 12.53 0.15 9.29
CA VAL A 92 12.28 1.47 9.87
C VAL A 92 11.92 2.44 8.74
N GLY A 93 10.62 2.65 8.50
CA GLY A 93 10.17 3.45 7.37
C GLY A 93 8.69 3.32 7.06
N GLY A 94 8.30 3.69 5.86
CA GLY A 94 6.98 3.46 5.28
C GLY A 94 6.90 2.12 4.54
N GLY A 95 5.79 1.92 3.82
CA GLY A 95 5.50 0.68 3.08
C GLY A 95 6.62 0.19 2.19
N SER A 96 7.30 1.07 1.46
CA SER A 96 8.42 0.69 0.58
C SER A 96 9.59 0.01 1.33
N VAL A 97 9.92 0.49 2.53
CA VAL A 97 10.96 -0.13 3.36
C VAL A 97 10.49 -1.47 3.90
N ILE A 98 9.23 -1.55 4.30
CA ILE A 98 8.63 -2.78 4.83
C ILE A 98 8.51 -3.84 3.72
N ASP A 99 8.05 -3.47 2.53
CA ASP A 99 8.01 -4.35 1.36
C ASP A 99 9.41 -4.85 1.00
N GLY A 100 10.39 -3.94 0.99
CA GLY A 100 11.79 -4.32 0.80
C GLY A 100 12.28 -5.33 1.83
N ALA A 101 11.95 -5.13 3.12
CA ALA A 101 12.33 -6.06 4.18
C ALA A 101 11.66 -7.43 4.02
N LYS A 102 10.39 -7.47 3.61
CA LYS A 102 9.68 -8.73 3.30
C LYS A 102 10.33 -9.49 2.16
N PHE A 103 10.71 -8.79 1.10
CA PHE A 103 11.45 -9.41 -0.01
C PHE A 103 12.80 -9.96 0.47
N VAL A 104 13.59 -9.17 1.20
CA VAL A 104 14.88 -9.61 1.74
C VAL A 104 14.71 -10.84 2.65
N ALA A 105 13.68 -10.83 3.52
CA ALA A 105 13.38 -11.94 4.42
C ALA A 105 13.14 -13.24 3.66
N ALA A 106 12.38 -13.18 2.56
CA ALA A 106 12.11 -14.34 1.71
C ALA A 106 13.31 -14.74 0.86
N ALA A 107 14.05 -13.75 0.32
CA ALA A 107 15.15 -13.96 -0.62
C ALA A 107 16.42 -14.51 0.04
N VAL A 108 16.69 -14.19 1.32
CA VAL A 108 17.91 -14.69 2.01
C VAL A 108 17.99 -16.20 2.03
N PRO A 109 16.96 -16.96 2.46
CA PRO A 109 16.97 -18.43 2.42
C PRO A 109 16.56 -19.04 1.07
N TYR A 110 16.17 -18.22 0.09
CA TYR A 110 15.67 -18.71 -1.20
C TYR A 110 16.81 -19.34 -2.02
N PRO A 111 16.65 -20.59 -2.51
CA PRO A 111 17.75 -21.32 -3.14
C PRO A 111 18.04 -20.91 -4.58
N ASP A 112 17.06 -20.33 -5.28
CA ASP A 112 17.12 -20.00 -6.69
C ASP A 112 17.29 -18.48 -6.91
N GLU A 113 17.09 -18.04 -8.17
CA GLU A 113 17.04 -16.60 -8.51
C GLU A 113 15.89 -15.91 -7.76
N PRO A 114 16.15 -14.94 -6.87
CA PRO A 114 15.09 -14.34 -6.02
C PRO A 114 13.99 -13.61 -6.78
N TRP A 115 14.23 -13.19 -8.04
CA TRP A 115 13.16 -12.62 -8.85
C TRP A 115 12.02 -13.61 -9.14
N ASN A 116 12.29 -14.91 -9.09
CA ASN A 116 11.26 -15.95 -9.24
C ASN A 116 10.19 -15.87 -8.16
N ILE A 117 10.50 -15.31 -6.97
CA ILE A 117 9.51 -15.04 -5.92
C ILE A 117 8.37 -14.16 -6.47
N LEU A 118 8.72 -13.11 -7.24
CA LEU A 118 7.74 -12.20 -7.84
C LEU A 118 6.99 -12.87 -8.99
N LEU A 119 7.70 -13.56 -9.87
CA LEU A 119 7.10 -14.26 -11.01
C LEU A 119 6.10 -15.34 -10.59
N ASN A 120 6.33 -15.99 -9.45
CA ASN A 120 5.48 -17.04 -8.91
C ASN A 120 4.46 -16.50 -7.86
N GLY A 121 4.43 -15.18 -7.65
CA GLY A 121 3.53 -14.55 -6.67
C GLY A 121 3.75 -15.03 -5.23
N GLY A 122 4.97 -15.43 -4.88
CA GLY A 122 5.36 -15.86 -3.52
C GLY A 122 5.06 -17.33 -3.18
N ARG A 123 4.48 -18.13 -4.10
CA ARG A 123 4.03 -19.52 -3.81
C ARG A 123 5.16 -20.47 -3.42
N ASP A 124 6.37 -20.23 -3.90
CA ASP A 124 7.53 -21.11 -3.70
C ASP A 124 8.35 -20.76 -2.46
N ILE A 125 7.97 -19.73 -1.71
CA ILE A 125 8.62 -19.38 -0.45
C ILE A 125 8.34 -20.48 0.58
N LYS A 126 9.40 -21.11 1.10
CA LYS A 126 9.33 -22.15 2.14
C LYS A 126 9.84 -21.69 3.49
N GLN A 127 10.65 -20.63 3.49
CA GLN A 127 11.26 -20.04 4.68
C GLN A 127 11.41 -18.53 4.47
N ALA A 128 11.36 -17.77 5.55
CA ALA A 128 11.69 -16.35 5.57
C ALA A 128 12.31 -15.98 6.91
N LEU A 129 13.17 -14.97 6.94
CA LEU A 129 13.66 -14.39 8.18
C LEU A 129 12.49 -13.70 8.93
N PRO A 130 12.50 -13.69 10.27
CA PRO A 130 11.53 -12.92 11.03
C PRO A 130 11.70 -11.41 10.79
N ILE A 131 10.58 -10.71 10.77
CA ILE A 131 10.53 -9.26 10.48
C ILE A 131 9.82 -8.55 11.63
N GLY A 132 10.38 -7.43 12.08
CA GLY A 132 9.71 -6.40 12.86
C GLY A 132 9.61 -5.10 12.05
N THR A 133 8.70 -4.21 12.40
CA THR A 133 8.59 -2.91 11.74
C THR A 133 8.47 -1.75 12.73
N VAL A 134 8.98 -0.59 12.33
CA VAL A 134 8.76 0.72 12.97
C VAL A 134 8.21 1.63 11.87
N LEU A 135 6.90 1.87 11.92
CA LEU A 135 6.21 2.62 10.89
C LEU A 135 6.43 4.13 11.03
N THR A 136 6.87 4.77 9.96
CA THR A 136 7.06 6.23 9.92
C THR A 136 6.17 6.94 8.89
N LEU A 137 5.55 6.21 7.98
CA LEU A 137 4.60 6.71 6.98
C LEU A 137 3.46 5.71 6.81
N ALA A 138 2.27 6.12 7.17
CA ALA A 138 1.06 5.32 7.06
C ALA A 138 0.44 5.48 5.66
N ALA A 139 0.28 4.38 4.94
CA ALA A 139 -0.31 4.32 3.59
C ALA A 139 -0.74 2.89 3.25
N THR A 140 0.25 2.01 3.03
CA THR A 140 0.12 0.69 2.39
C THR A 140 -0.42 -0.43 3.30
N GLY A 141 -0.51 -0.22 4.62
CA GLY A 141 -0.83 -1.31 5.56
C GLY A 141 0.19 -2.46 5.58
N SER A 142 1.38 -2.28 4.95
CA SER A 142 2.40 -3.33 4.85
C SER A 142 2.90 -3.81 6.21
N GLU A 143 2.79 -2.98 7.23
CA GLU A 143 3.13 -3.31 8.62
C GLU A 143 2.21 -4.38 9.24
N MET A 144 1.08 -4.68 8.61
CA MET A 144 0.11 -5.67 9.11
C MET A 144 -0.47 -6.55 8.00
N ASN A 145 0.28 -6.82 6.93
CA ASN A 145 -0.13 -7.75 5.88
C ASN A 145 1.05 -8.63 5.40
N ASN A 146 0.77 -9.57 4.52
CA ASN A 146 1.73 -10.53 3.95
C ASN A 146 2.11 -10.22 2.50
N GLY A 147 1.75 -9.04 2.00
CA GLY A 147 2.07 -8.59 0.65
C GLY A 147 3.36 -7.78 0.60
N SER A 148 4.00 -7.78 -0.55
CA SER A 148 5.16 -6.94 -0.88
C SER A 148 5.18 -6.67 -2.37
N VAL A 149 5.54 -5.45 -2.78
CA VAL A 149 5.60 -5.03 -4.19
C VAL A 149 7.00 -4.53 -4.50
N ILE A 150 7.67 -5.15 -5.48
CA ILE A 150 9.07 -4.86 -5.82
C ILE A 150 9.17 -4.43 -7.29
N THR A 151 9.94 -3.38 -7.52
CA THR A 151 10.27 -2.89 -8.86
C THR A 151 11.60 -3.48 -9.33
N ARG A 152 11.67 -4.00 -10.56
CA ARG A 152 12.92 -4.34 -11.23
C ARG A 152 13.15 -3.37 -12.38
N LYS A 153 14.06 -2.41 -12.18
CA LYS A 153 14.32 -1.34 -13.15
C LYS A 153 14.76 -1.85 -14.51
N SER A 154 15.61 -2.88 -14.53
CA SER A 154 16.13 -3.49 -15.76
C SER A 154 15.05 -4.14 -16.63
N LEU A 155 13.89 -4.49 -16.05
CA LEU A 155 12.76 -5.10 -16.76
C LEU A 155 11.55 -4.14 -16.86
N GLN A 156 11.65 -2.94 -16.31
CA GLN A 156 10.53 -1.99 -16.20
C GLN A 156 9.26 -2.65 -15.61
N ALA A 157 9.45 -3.54 -14.63
CA ALA A 157 8.38 -4.33 -14.02
C ALA A 157 8.22 -4.01 -12.55
N LYS A 158 6.97 -3.87 -12.09
CA LYS A 158 6.59 -3.70 -10.68
C LYS A 158 5.55 -4.76 -10.34
N LEU A 159 5.98 -5.79 -9.59
CA LEU A 159 5.19 -6.99 -9.34
C LEU A 159 4.96 -7.23 -7.84
N PRO A 160 3.75 -7.68 -7.47
CA PRO A 160 3.44 -8.11 -6.11
C PRO A 160 3.79 -9.58 -5.86
N PHE A 161 4.01 -9.91 -4.59
CA PHE A 161 3.93 -11.26 -4.08
C PHE A 161 3.27 -11.28 -2.70
N HIS A 162 2.72 -12.43 -2.32
CA HIS A 162 2.10 -12.65 -1.01
C HIS A 162 2.55 -14.00 -0.44
N ASN A 163 2.87 -14.02 0.86
CA ASN A 163 3.15 -15.26 1.58
C ASN A 163 3.04 -15.04 3.08
N ASP A 164 2.41 -15.96 3.82
CA ASP A 164 2.20 -15.82 5.26
C ASP A 164 3.49 -15.80 6.08
N LEU A 165 4.59 -16.33 5.54
CA LEU A 165 5.89 -16.31 6.20
C LEU A 165 6.50 -14.90 6.31
N VAL A 166 6.03 -13.95 5.49
CA VAL A 166 6.52 -12.56 5.52
C VAL A 166 5.63 -11.58 6.30
N PHE A 167 4.58 -12.06 6.98
CA PHE A 167 3.91 -11.22 7.97
C PHE A 167 4.93 -10.70 8.99
N PRO A 168 4.96 -9.40 9.30
CA PRO A 168 5.74 -8.91 10.42
C PRO A 168 5.32 -9.60 11.72
N LYS A 169 6.29 -9.97 12.56
CA LYS A 169 6.02 -10.52 13.90
C LYS A 169 5.39 -9.47 14.81
N PHE A 170 5.85 -8.24 14.66
CA PHE A 170 5.31 -7.07 15.35
C PHE A 170 5.51 -5.81 14.53
N SER A 171 4.74 -4.76 14.86
CA SER A 171 4.87 -3.44 14.28
C SER A 171 4.69 -2.36 15.35
N MET A 172 5.66 -1.43 15.42
CA MET A 172 5.63 -0.26 16.28
C MET A 172 5.01 0.90 15.52
N LEU A 173 3.88 1.37 15.98
CA LEU A 173 3.08 2.44 15.37
C LEU A 173 3.05 3.64 16.33
N ASP A 174 4.00 4.56 16.19
CA ASP A 174 4.00 5.83 16.91
C ASP A 174 3.57 6.96 15.98
N PRO A 175 2.33 7.49 16.11
CA PRO A 175 1.83 8.57 15.26
C PRO A 175 2.74 9.79 15.19
N SER A 176 3.47 10.10 16.27
CA SER A 176 4.38 11.25 16.30
C SER A 176 5.55 11.15 15.31
N LYS A 177 5.88 9.93 14.83
CA LYS A 177 6.92 9.72 13.81
C LYS A 177 6.49 10.19 12.42
N SER A 178 5.21 10.46 12.22
CA SER A 178 4.67 10.98 10.97
C SER A 178 4.59 12.52 10.91
N PHE A 179 4.86 13.26 12.00
CA PHE A 179 4.71 14.72 12.06
C PHE A 179 5.59 15.48 11.08
N THR A 180 6.77 14.95 10.79
CA THR A 180 7.77 15.59 9.92
C THR A 180 7.66 15.18 8.46
N LEU A 181 6.62 14.42 8.10
CA LEU A 181 6.39 14.02 6.71
C LEU A 181 6.01 15.24 5.87
N PRO A 182 6.56 15.37 4.65
CA PRO A 182 6.07 16.34 3.68
C PRO A 182 4.58 16.15 3.39
N GLU A 183 3.85 17.24 3.19
CA GLU A 183 2.41 17.24 2.86
C GLU A 183 2.08 16.26 1.73
N ARG A 184 2.90 16.24 0.66
CA ARG A 184 2.75 15.30 -0.46
C ARG A 184 2.73 13.84 -0.01
N GLN A 185 3.58 13.45 0.94
CA GLN A 185 3.61 12.06 1.41
C GLN A 185 2.40 11.73 2.28
N VAL A 186 1.92 12.69 3.07
CA VAL A 186 0.69 12.53 3.86
C VAL A 186 -0.52 12.38 2.94
N ALA A 187 -0.67 13.27 1.95
CA ALA A 187 -1.73 13.20 0.95
C ALA A 187 -1.71 11.87 0.18
N ASN A 188 -0.53 11.46 -0.28
CA ASN A 188 -0.34 10.17 -0.94
C ASN A 188 -0.76 9.00 -0.05
N GLY A 189 -0.44 9.02 1.24
CA GLY A 189 -0.84 7.98 2.19
C GLY A 189 -2.35 7.90 2.37
N VAL A 190 -3.03 9.03 2.44
CA VAL A 190 -4.50 9.09 2.53
C VAL A 190 -5.15 8.54 1.27
N VAL A 191 -4.68 8.94 0.08
CA VAL A 191 -5.20 8.45 -1.21
C VAL A 191 -4.97 6.95 -1.36
N ASP A 192 -3.79 6.46 -1.03
CA ASP A 192 -3.44 5.04 -1.11
C ASP A 192 -4.36 4.18 -0.22
N ALA A 193 -4.50 4.54 1.05
CA ALA A 193 -5.41 3.87 1.97
C ALA A 193 -6.87 3.92 1.50
N PHE A 194 -7.31 5.08 0.94
CA PHE A 194 -8.65 5.22 0.38
C PHE A 194 -8.89 4.25 -0.77
N VAL A 195 -7.98 4.16 -1.72
CA VAL A 195 -8.11 3.26 -2.88
C VAL A 195 -8.02 1.80 -2.46
N HIS A 196 -7.19 1.44 -1.47
CA HIS A 196 -7.19 0.10 -0.89
C HIS A 196 -8.58 -0.31 -0.39
N VAL A 197 -9.27 0.58 0.33
CA VAL A 197 -10.63 0.29 0.79
C VAL A 197 -11.60 0.20 -0.39
N MET A 198 -11.50 1.11 -1.36
CA MET A 198 -12.41 1.15 -2.51
C MET A 198 -12.37 -0.13 -3.34
N GLU A 199 -11.18 -0.69 -3.60
CA GLU A 199 -11.04 -1.91 -4.42
C GLU A 199 -11.48 -3.20 -3.70
N GLN A 200 -11.65 -3.16 -2.39
CA GLN A 200 -12.26 -4.23 -1.60
C GLN A 200 -13.77 -4.02 -1.36
N TYR A 201 -14.24 -2.76 -1.40
CA TYR A 201 -15.61 -2.38 -1.11
C TYR A 201 -16.49 -2.29 -2.36
N LEU A 202 -16.02 -1.64 -3.45
CA LEU A 202 -16.79 -1.45 -4.68
C LEU A 202 -16.63 -2.62 -5.66
N THR A 203 -17.17 -3.76 -5.27
CA THR A 203 -17.23 -4.99 -6.09
C THR A 203 -18.69 -5.42 -6.28
N TYR A 204 -18.97 -6.69 -6.55
CA TYR A 204 -20.36 -7.15 -6.57
C TYR A 204 -20.86 -7.54 -5.18
N PRO A 205 -22.17 -7.33 -4.88
CA PRO A 205 -22.71 -7.61 -3.56
C PRO A 205 -22.71 -9.11 -3.22
N VAL A 206 -22.31 -9.44 -1.99
CA VAL A 206 -22.31 -10.82 -1.46
C VAL A 206 -22.99 -10.91 -0.09
N ASN A 207 -23.82 -9.91 0.25
CA ASN A 207 -24.49 -9.81 1.56
C ASN A 207 -23.49 -9.89 2.74
N ALA A 208 -22.51 -8.99 2.74
CA ALA A 208 -21.46 -8.89 3.76
C ALA A 208 -21.53 -7.54 4.51
N PRO A 209 -22.62 -7.25 5.25
CA PRO A 209 -22.83 -5.95 5.87
C PRO A 209 -21.78 -5.56 6.92
N VAL A 210 -21.08 -6.52 7.52
CA VAL A 210 -19.99 -6.25 8.46
C VAL A 210 -18.81 -5.61 7.73
N GLN A 211 -18.34 -6.21 6.63
CA GLN A 211 -17.27 -5.67 5.80
C GLN A 211 -17.65 -4.34 5.17
N ASP A 212 -18.90 -4.20 4.73
CA ASP A 212 -19.42 -2.93 4.21
C ASP A 212 -19.31 -1.82 5.25
N ARG A 213 -19.75 -2.06 6.50
CA ARG A 213 -19.70 -1.06 7.58
C ARG A 213 -18.27 -0.70 7.98
N PHE A 214 -17.37 -1.69 8.05
CA PHE A 214 -15.96 -1.41 8.30
C PHE A 214 -15.36 -0.54 7.18
N SER A 215 -15.58 -0.88 5.92
CA SER A 215 -15.10 -0.12 4.76
C SER A 215 -15.67 1.30 4.73
N GLU A 216 -16.99 1.46 4.94
CA GLU A 216 -17.68 2.75 4.99
C GLU A 216 -17.11 3.64 6.12
N GLY A 217 -16.86 3.08 7.30
CA GLY A 217 -16.26 3.81 8.43
C GLY A 217 -14.81 4.23 8.16
N LEU A 218 -14.00 3.37 7.52
CA LEU A 218 -12.63 3.71 7.13
C LEU A 218 -12.62 4.85 6.11
N LEU A 219 -13.47 4.78 5.07
CA LEU A 219 -13.58 5.83 4.04
C LEU A 219 -14.01 7.17 4.65
N GLN A 220 -15.03 7.18 5.51
CA GLN A 220 -15.48 8.39 6.19
C GLN A 220 -14.36 8.99 7.06
N THR A 221 -13.64 8.16 7.80
CA THR A 221 -12.51 8.63 8.61
C THR A 221 -11.40 9.24 7.76
N LEU A 222 -11.07 8.64 6.59
CA LEU A 222 -10.09 9.21 5.66
C LEU A 222 -10.55 10.56 5.09
N ILE A 223 -11.84 10.69 4.73
CA ILE A 223 -12.44 11.95 4.24
C ILE A 223 -12.37 13.05 5.29
N GLU A 224 -12.65 12.71 6.54
CA GLU A 224 -12.65 13.67 7.65
C GLU A 224 -11.23 14.06 8.10
N GLN A 225 -10.36 13.07 8.30
CA GLN A 225 -9.04 13.27 8.89
C GLN A 225 -7.95 13.67 7.87
N GLY A 226 -8.11 13.27 6.59
CA GLY A 226 -7.12 13.55 5.54
C GLY A 226 -6.80 15.05 5.39
N PRO A 227 -7.80 15.93 5.17
CA PRO A 227 -7.59 17.38 5.09
C PRO A 227 -7.05 17.99 6.41
N LEU A 228 -7.47 17.44 7.56
CA LEU A 228 -6.98 17.89 8.86
C LEU A 228 -5.49 17.58 9.04
N ALA A 229 -4.99 16.45 8.54
CA ALA A 229 -3.59 16.10 8.63
C ALA A 229 -2.66 17.01 7.80
N LEU A 230 -3.19 17.70 6.79
CA LEU A 230 -2.45 18.70 6.02
C LEU A 230 -2.47 20.06 6.72
N SER A 231 -3.63 20.45 7.28
CA SER A 231 -3.79 21.73 7.96
C SER A 231 -3.27 21.74 9.40
N GLN A 232 -3.16 20.57 10.05
CA GLN A 232 -2.72 20.36 11.44
C GLN A 232 -1.67 19.23 11.48
N PRO A 233 -0.46 19.43 10.91
CA PRO A 233 0.49 18.36 10.63
C PRO A 233 1.06 17.66 11.87
N ASP A 234 1.02 18.29 13.03
CA ASP A 234 1.52 17.79 14.32
C ASP A 234 0.42 17.42 15.31
N ASP A 235 -0.87 17.40 14.87
CA ASP A 235 -1.96 16.92 15.69
C ASP A 235 -1.87 15.39 15.85
N TYR A 236 -1.67 14.96 17.09
CA TYR A 236 -1.49 13.54 17.41
C TYR A 236 -2.72 12.69 17.12
N GLU A 237 -3.91 13.20 17.47
CA GLU A 237 -5.16 12.44 17.30
C GLU A 237 -5.50 12.25 15.82
N VAL A 238 -5.29 13.28 15.01
CA VAL A 238 -5.46 13.20 13.55
C VAL A 238 -4.49 12.17 12.97
N ARG A 239 -3.20 12.25 13.32
CA ARG A 239 -2.18 11.30 12.84
C ARG A 239 -2.41 9.87 13.33
N ALA A 240 -2.91 9.72 14.56
CA ALA A 240 -3.23 8.41 15.14
C ALA A 240 -4.38 7.74 14.39
N ASN A 241 -5.46 8.48 14.10
CA ASN A 241 -6.57 7.97 13.33
C ASN A 241 -6.16 7.58 11.90
N LEU A 242 -5.40 8.43 11.20
CA LEU A 242 -4.91 8.11 9.85
C LEU A 242 -3.99 6.90 9.85
N MET A 243 -3.07 6.80 10.79
CA MET A 243 -2.17 5.65 10.89
C MET A 243 -2.94 4.35 11.09
N TRP A 244 -3.92 4.37 11.99
CA TRP A 244 -4.72 3.17 12.26
C TRP A 244 -5.65 2.80 11.11
N VAL A 245 -6.28 3.78 10.46
CA VAL A 245 -7.10 3.54 9.26
C VAL A 245 -6.28 2.95 8.12
N ALA A 246 -5.09 3.48 7.83
CA ALA A 246 -4.23 2.96 6.78
C ALA A 246 -3.81 1.50 7.04
N THR A 247 -3.48 1.16 8.29
CA THR A 247 -3.21 -0.22 8.70
C THR A 247 -4.42 -1.13 8.46
N LEU A 248 -5.62 -0.70 8.86
CA LEU A 248 -6.86 -1.49 8.73
C LEU A 248 -7.35 -1.58 7.27
N ALA A 249 -6.99 -0.62 6.43
CA ALA A 249 -7.37 -0.61 5.02
C ALA A 249 -6.84 -1.82 4.23
N LEU A 250 -5.71 -2.41 4.65
CA LEU A 250 -5.10 -3.54 3.94
C LEU A 250 -4.52 -4.64 4.87
N ASN A 251 -5.10 -4.83 6.05
CA ASN A 251 -4.69 -5.91 6.94
C ASN A 251 -5.43 -7.24 6.69
N GLY A 252 -6.25 -7.31 5.63
CA GLY A 252 -7.03 -8.49 5.24
C GLY A 252 -8.44 -8.55 5.84
N LEU A 253 -8.76 -7.74 6.87
CA LEU A 253 -10.06 -7.83 7.56
C LEU A 253 -11.23 -7.48 6.63
N ILE A 254 -11.20 -6.30 6.00
CA ILE A 254 -12.32 -5.81 5.17
C ILE A 254 -12.48 -6.59 3.87
N GLY A 255 -11.41 -7.22 3.37
CA GLY A 255 -11.41 -8.08 2.19
C GLY A 255 -11.87 -9.53 2.45
N SER A 256 -12.04 -9.92 3.73
CA SER A 256 -12.42 -11.27 4.09
C SER A 256 -13.87 -11.57 3.71
N GLY A 257 -14.06 -12.60 2.86
CA GLY A 257 -15.38 -13.06 2.45
C GLY A 257 -16.11 -12.15 1.46
N VAL A 258 -15.39 -11.21 0.84
CA VAL A 258 -15.86 -10.35 -0.26
C VAL A 258 -14.96 -10.49 -1.48
N PRO A 259 -15.45 -10.25 -2.71
CA PRO A 259 -14.60 -10.15 -3.89
C PRO A 259 -13.74 -8.89 -3.82
N GLN A 260 -12.59 -8.91 -4.50
CA GLN A 260 -11.64 -7.80 -4.55
C GLN A 260 -11.27 -7.49 -6.00
N ASP A 261 -11.14 -6.20 -6.35
CA ASP A 261 -10.91 -5.76 -7.73
C ASP A 261 -9.41 -5.70 -8.09
N TRP A 262 -8.68 -4.76 -7.49
CA TRP A 262 -7.24 -4.49 -7.71
C TRP A 262 -6.86 -3.98 -9.11
N SER A 263 -7.79 -3.75 -10.01
CA SER A 263 -7.49 -3.27 -11.37
C SER A 263 -6.86 -1.87 -11.40
N THR A 264 -7.29 -0.97 -10.51
CA THR A 264 -6.71 0.37 -10.37
C THR A 264 -5.24 0.29 -9.98
N HIS A 265 -4.89 -0.55 -9.01
CA HIS A 265 -3.51 -0.77 -8.58
C HIS A 265 -2.65 -1.38 -9.69
N LEU A 266 -3.12 -2.44 -10.35
CA LEU A 266 -2.35 -3.14 -11.36
C LEU A 266 -2.06 -2.25 -12.58
N ILE A 267 -3.04 -1.49 -13.06
CA ILE A 267 -2.84 -0.51 -14.13
C ILE A 267 -1.90 0.63 -13.65
N GLY A 268 -2.07 1.10 -12.42
CA GLY A 268 -1.24 2.14 -11.82
C GLY A 268 0.24 1.75 -11.70
N HIS A 269 0.55 0.48 -11.47
CA HIS A 269 1.92 -0.02 -11.39
C HIS A 269 2.70 0.20 -12.69
N GLU A 270 2.05 0.11 -13.85
CA GLU A 270 2.70 0.35 -15.13
C GLU A 270 3.16 1.80 -15.28
N PHE A 271 2.35 2.77 -14.84
CA PHE A 271 2.76 4.18 -14.83
C PHE A 271 3.87 4.48 -13.84
N THR A 272 3.87 3.83 -12.70
CA THR A 272 5.00 3.92 -11.76
C THR A 272 6.28 3.36 -12.38
N ALA A 273 6.21 2.21 -13.04
CA ALA A 273 7.37 1.55 -13.64
C ALA A 273 7.94 2.33 -14.84
N LEU A 274 7.06 2.90 -15.69
CA LEU A 274 7.45 3.61 -16.91
C LEU A 274 7.90 5.05 -16.64
N TYR A 275 7.18 5.77 -15.76
CA TYR A 275 7.31 7.23 -15.64
C TYR A 275 7.73 7.69 -14.25
N GLY A 276 7.85 6.78 -13.28
CA GLY A 276 8.29 7.11 -11.92
C GLY A 276 7.29 7.92 -11.10
N LEU A 277 6.00 7.92 -11.48
CA LEU A 277 4.96 8.55 -10.67
C LEU A 277 4.87 7.91 -9.29
N ASP A 278 4.55 8.71 -8.27
CA ASP A 278 4.24 8.18 -6.95
C ASP A 278 3.03 7.22 -7.06
N HIS A 279 3.05 6.15 -6.29
CA HIS A 279 1.99 5.13 -6.35
C HIS A 279 0.59 5.73 -6.19
N ALA A 280 0.36 6.55 -5.16
CA ALA A 280 -0.93 7.18 -4.92
C ALA A 280 -1.37 8.15 -6.05
N GLN A 281 -0.42 8.78 -6.75
CA GLN A 281 -0.75 9.62 -7.91
C GLN A 281 -1.37 8.79 -9.03
N THR A 282 -0.81 7.61 -9.32
CA THR A 282 -1.38 6.72 -10.33
C THR A 282 -2.77 6.22 -9.95
N LEU A 283 -3.00 5.95 -8.66
CA LEU A 283 -4.30 5.54 -8.16
C LEU A 283 -5.35 6.66 -8.26
N ALA A 284 -4.98 7.89 -7.91
CA ALA A 284 -5.85 9.05 -8.01
C ALA A 284 -6.26 9.38 -9.46
N ILE A 285 -5.37 9.13 -10.41
CA ILE A 285 -5.62 9.30 -11.85
C ILE A 285 -6.64 8.25 -12.34
N ILE A 286 -6.43 6.99 -12.00
CA ILE A 286 -7.12 5.86 -12.63
C ILE A 286 -8.47 5.58 -11.97
N LEU A 287 -8.59 5.65 -10.64
CA LEU A 287 -9.79 5.22 -9.93
C LEU A 287 -11.08 5.92 -10.41
N PRO A 288 -11.16 7.26 -10.55
CA PRO A 288 -12.40 7.91 -10.97
C PRO A 288 -12.87 7.45 -12.37
N SER A 289 -11.93 7.30 -13.30
CA SER A 289 -12.23 6.82 -14.65
C SER A 289 -12.61 5.33 -14.67
N MET A 290 -11.99 4.51 -13.82
CA MET A 290 -12.36 3.11 -13.63
C MET A 290 -13.77 2.98 -13.09
N LEU A 291 -14.14 3.76 -12.08
CA LEU A 291 -15.50 3.75 -11.52
C LEU A 291 -16.54 4.20 -12.56
N HIS A 292 -16.21 5.19 -13.36
CA HIS A 292 -17.09 5.65 -14.44
C HIS A 292 -17.28 4.57 -15.52
N GLU A 293 -16.21 3.95 -16.00
CA GLU A 293 -16.26 2.90 -17.02
C GLU A 293 -16.99 1.63 -16.51
N ARG A 294 -16.81 1.31 -15.22
CA ARG A 294 -17.41 0.13 -14.59
C ARG A 294 -18.76 0.42 -13.90
N ARG A 295 -19.34 1.59 -14.08
CA ARG A 295 -20.54 2.05 -13.37
C ARG A 295 -21.74 1.10 -13.47
N VAL A 296 -21.90 0.40 -14.60
CA VAL A 296 -23.00 -0.56 -14.79
C VAL A 296 -22.74 -1.83 -13.97
N ALA A 297 -21.54 -2.38 -14.03
CA ALA A 297 -21.18 -3.59 -13.29
C ALA A 297 -21.16 -3.36 -11.76
N LYS A 298 -20.77 -2.16 -11.32
CA LYS A 298 -20.66 -1.77 -9.91
C LYS A 298 -21.86 -0.96 -9.39
N ARG A 299 -22.95 -0.89 -10.17
CA ARG A 299 -24.09 0.05 -9.94
C ARG A 299 -24.63 0.00 -8.51
N GLU A 300 -24.92 -1.18 -8.00
CA GLU A 300 -25.53 -1.36 -6.68
C GLU A 300 -24.62 -0.84 -5.57
N LYS A 301 -23.33 -1.18 -5.66
CA LYS A 301 -22.32 -0.74 -4.69
C LYS A 301 -21.99 0.74 -4.82
N LEU A 302 -22.01 1.30 -6.03
CA LEU A 302 -21.84 2.74 -6.24
C LEU A 302 -23.00 3.54 -5.63
N LEU A 303 -24.23 3.07 -5.71
CA LEU A 303 -25.37 3.70 -5.03
C LEU A 303 -25.25 3.61 -3.51
N GLN A 304 -24.80 2.45 -3.00
CA GLN A 304 -24.52 2.29 -1.57
C GLN A 304 -23.40 3.23 -1.11
N TYR A 305 -22.33 3.38 -1.87
CA TYR A 305 -21.23 4.30 -1.63
C TYR A 305 -21.69 5.76 -1.63
N ALA A 306 -22.47 6.15 -2.66
CA ALA A 306 -23.05 7.50 -2.74
C ALA A 306 -23.86 7.86 -1.49
N GLU A 307 -24.74 6.96 -1.06
CA GLU A 307 -25.60 7.21 0.09
C GLU A 307 -24.83 7.15 1.41
N ARG A 308 -24.00 6.12 1.63
CA ARG A 308 -23.49 5.82 2.96
C ARG A 308 -22.17 6.49 3.28
N VAL A 309 -21.36 6.77 2.27
CA VAL A 309 -20.07 7.46 2.44
C VAL A 309 -20.22 8.96 2.19
N TRP A 310 -20.88 9.36 1.10
CA TRP A 310 -21.01 10.76 0.70
C TRP A 310 -22.34 11.40 1.12
N ASN A 311 -23.27 10.64 1.72
CA ASN A 311 -24.61 11.09 2.10
C ASN A 311 -25.42 11.69 0.94
N LEU A 312 -25.21 11.20 -0.28
CA LEU A 312 -25.91 11.63 -1.51
C LEU A 312 -27.22 10.85 -1.64
N ARG A 313 -28.33 11.48 -1.31
CA ARG A 313 -29.68 10.87 -1.30
C ARG A 313 -30.62 11.45 -2.32
N ASP A 314 -30.36 12.67 -2.77
CA ASP A 314 -31.22 13.39 -3.71
C ASP A 314 -30.82 13.09 -5.17
N GLY A 315 -31.78 13.17 -6.08
CA GLY A 315 -31.60 12.88 -7.50
C GLY A 315 -31.85 11.42 -7.87
N ASP A 316 -31.82 11.14 -9.16
CA ASP A 316 -31.93 9.77 -9.68
C ASP A 316 -30.64 8.96 -9.46
N ALA A 317 -30.68 7.67 -9.78
CA ALA A 317 -29.59 6.77 -9.53
C ALA A 317 -28.30 7.16 -10.29
N GLU A 318 -28.41 7.62 -11.54
CA GLU A 318 -27.25 8.01 -12.36
C GLU A 318 -26.61 9.29 -11.83
N GLN A 319 -27.44 10.29 -11.48
CA GLN A 319 -26.97 11.53 -10.87
C GLN A 319 -26.21 11.28 -9.56
N ARG A 320 -26.70 10.35 -8.72
CA ARG A 320 -26.05 9.99 -7.46
C ARG A 320 -24.71 9.28 -7.69
N ILE A 321 -24.63 8.40 -8.67
CA ILE A 321 -23.39 7.71 -9.05
C ILE A 321 -22.37 8.72 -9.58
N ASP A 322 -22.76 9.60 -10.51
CA ASP A 322 -21.88 10.63 -11.06
C ASP A 322 -21.36 11.56 -9.97
N ALA A 323 -22.25 12.00 -9.08
CA ALA A 323 -21.87 12.85 -7.96
C ALA A 323 -20.88 12.15 -6.99
N ALA A 324 -21.05 10.85 -6.73
CA ALA A 324 -20.12 10.10 -5.87
C ALA A 324 -18.73 9.93 -6.49
N ILE A 325 -18.66 9.69 -7.81
CA ILE A 325 -17.40 9.61 -8.54
C ILE A 325 -16.69 10.97 -8.53
N GLU A 326 -17.43 12.04 -8.78
CA GLU A 326 -16.88 13.40 -8.77
C GLU A 326 -16.42 13.82 -7.36
N ARG A 327 -17.17 13.52 -6.31
CA ARG A 327 -16.74 13.73 -4.92
C ARG A 327 -15.45 13.00 -4.57
N THR A 328 -15.25 11.82 -5.14
CA THR A 328 -13.99 11.07 -4.95
C THR A 328 -12.82 11.80 -5.61
N ARG A 329 -13.02 12.32 -6.83
CA ARG A 329 -12.02 13.14 -7.54
C ARG A 329 -11.71 14.42 -6.78
N GLU A 330 -12.74 15.19 -6.41
CA GLU A 330 -12.61 16.42 -5.63
C GLU A 330 -11.86 16.18 -4.31
N PHE A 331 -12.12 15.06 -3.64
CA PHE A 331 -11.43 14.71 -2.40
C PHE A 331 -9.93 14.55 -2.63
N PHE A 332 -9.49 13.84 -3.66
CA PHE A 332 -8.08 13.69 -3.97
C PHE A 332 -7.43 15.03 -4.33
N GLU A 333 -8.13 15.86 -5.10
CA GLU A 333 -7.66 17.20 -5.48
C GLU A 333 -7.57 18.16 -4.27
N THR A 334 -8.50 18.06 -3.32
CA THR A 334 -8.45 18.79 -2.05
C THR A 334 -7.20 18.44 -1.22
N LEU A 335 -6.71 17.21 -1.34
CA LEU A 335 -5.43 16.79 -0.74
C LEU A 335 -4.20 17.24 -1.55
N GLY A 336 -4.39 17.92 -2.69
CA GLY A 336 -3.31 18.36 -3.58
C GLY A 336 -2.79 17.27 -4.50
N VAL A 337 -3.49 16.13 -4.62
CA VAL A 337 -3.13 15.05 -5.55
C VAL A 337 -3.93 15.22 -6.85
N LYS A 338 -3.23 15.47 -7.96
CA LYS A 338 -3.84 15.65 -9.28
C LYS A 338 -4.40 14.33 -9.81
N THR A 339 -5.47 14.41 -10.60
CA THR A 339 -6.31 13.25 -11.00
C THR A 339 -6.36 13.01 -12.51
N ARG A 340 -5.45 13.62 -13.28
CA ARG A 340 -5.37 13.47 -14.74
C ARG A 340 -3.94 13.18 -15.18
N LEU A 341 -3.77 12.36 -16.21
CA LEU A 341 -2.45 12.08 -16.81
C LEU A 341 -1.80 13.36 -17.34
N ASN A 342 -2.58 14.23 -17.99
CA ASN A 342 -2.11 15.49 -18.53
C ASN A 342 -1.53 16.44 -17.46
N ASP A 343 -1.99 16.37 -16.22
CA ASP A 343 -1.43 17.13 -15.10
C ASP A 343 0.02 16.78 -14.78
N TYR A 344 0.44 15.58 -15.17
CA TYR A 344 1.80 15.05 -15.01
C TYR A 344 2.60 15.07 -16.32
N GLY A 345 2.08 15.73 -17.36
CA GLY A 345 2.73 15.83 -18.67
C GLY A 345 2.68 14.54 -19.49
N LEU A 346 1.77 13.64 -19.16
CA LEU A 346 1.55 12.38 -19.87
C LEU A 346 0.36 12.52 -20.82
N ALA A 347 0.49 12.01 -22.04
CA ALA A 347 -0.50 12.12 -23.11
C ALA A 347 -0.82 10.75 -23.70
N GLN A 348 -1.40 10.71 -24.90
CA GLN A 348 -1.85 9.48 -25.56
C GLN A 348 -0.74 8.43 -25.75
N ASP A 349 0.48 8.84 -25.97
CA ASP A 349 1.66 7.96 -26.06
C ASP A 349 1.91 7.18 -24.77
N ALA A 350 1.67 7.80 -23.61
CA ALA A 350 1.77 7.12 -22.33
C ALA A 350 0.66 6.07 -22.13
N VAL A 351 -0.54 6.33 -22.66
CA VAL A 351 -1.63 5.34 -22.68
C VAL A 351 -1.23 4.10 -23.49
N GLU A 352 -0.68 4.31 -24.69
CA GLU A 352 -0.23 3.18 -25.55
C GLU A 352 0.91 2.39 -24.88
N ALA A 353 1.87 3.07 -24.27
CA ALA A 353 2.97 2.42 -23.57
C ALA A 353 2.47 1.57 -22.38
N ALA A 354 1.54 2.09 -21.58
CA ALA A 354 0.96 1.35 -20.45
C ALA A 354 0.17 0.12 -20.92
N LEU A 355 -0.61 0.21 -22.00
CA LEU A 355 -1.33 -0.92 -22.57
C LEU A 355 -0.38 -2.01 -23.09
N GLN A 356 0.73 -1.61 -23.72
CA GLN A 356 1.76 -2.55 -24.14
C GLN A 356 2.39 -3.30 -22.96
N GLN A 357 2.65 -2.60 -21.84
CA GLN A 357 3.18 -3.25 -20.63
C GLN A 357 2.16 -4.21 -20.01
N LEU A 358 0.88 -3.82 -19.90
CA LEU A 358 -0.17 -4.71 -19.43
C LEU A 358 -0.23 -6.01 -20.26
N GLU A 359 -0.11 -5.92 -21.58
CA GLU A 359 -0.07 -7.08 -22.47
C GLU A 359 1.17 -7.94 -22.21
N GLN A 360 2.36 -7.32 -22.12
CA GLN A 360 3.62 -8.02 -21.85
C GLN A 360 3.64 -8.73 -20.50
N HIS A 361 3.01 -8.14 -19.48
CA HIS A 361 2.90 -8.71 -18.14
C HIS A 361 1.72 -9.69 -18.01
N GLY A 362 0.97 -9.96 -19.10
CA GLY A 362 -0.16 -10.88 -19.09
C GLY A 362 -1.38 -10.40 -18.30
N MET A 363 -1.49 -9.10 -18.06
CA MET A 363 -2.61 -8.47 -17.32
C MET A 363 -3.80 -8.20 -18.23
N LEU A 364 -4.37 -9.28 -18.78
CA LEU A 364 -5.41 -9.27 -19.80
C LEU A 364 -6.82 -9.47 -19.26
N GLN A 365 -6.95 -9.83 -17.98
CA GLN A 365 -8.23 -10.16 -17.33
C GLN A 365 -8.21 -9.64 -15.89
N LEU A 366 -8.35 -8.32 -15.74
CA LEU A 366 -8.34 -7.65 -14.44
C LEU A 366 -9.75 -7.56 -13.84
N GLY A 367 -9.81 -7.11 -12.59
CA GLY A 367 -11.03 -6.90 -11.83
C GLY A 367 -11.59 -8.16 -11.20
N GLU A 368 -12.59 -7.98 -10.36
CA GLU A 368 -13.25 -9.05 -9.59
C GLU A 368 -14.01 -10.07 -10.45
N HIS A 369 -14.40 -9.66 -11.67
CA HIS A 369 -15.04 -10.52 -12.67
C HIS A 369 -14.07 -11.07 -13.71
N LYS A 370 -12.79 -10.65 -13.69
CA LYS A 370 -11.78 -10.96 -14.72
C LYS A 370 -12.22 -10.59 -16.13
N ASP A 371 -12.98 -9.51 -16.25
CA ASP A 371 -13.59 -9.02 -17.48
C ASP A 371 -13.04 -7.66 -17.94
N ILE A 372 -12.06 -7.10 -17.20
CA ILE A 372 -11.35 -5.88 -17.58
C ILE A 372 -10.18 -6.28 -18.48
N ASP A 373 -10.43 -6.23 -19.78
CA ASP A 373 -9.45 -6.49 -20.83
C ASP A 373 -8.68 -5.23 -21.25
N LEU A 374 -7.80 -5.35 -22.25
CA LEU A 374 -7.06 -4.21 -22.78
C LEU A 374 -7.98 -3.14 -23.41
N ALA A 375 -9.13 -3.52 -23.96
CA ALA A 375 -10.05 -2.56 -24.53
C ALA A 375 -10.74 -1.72 -23.46
N ILE A 376 -11.11 -2.32 -22.34
CA ILE A 376 -11.66 -1.60 -21.17
C ILE A 376 -10.54 -0.75 -20.53
N SER A 377 -9.35 -1.31 -20.34
CA SER A 377 -8.18 -0.59 -19.79
C SER A 377 -7.86 0.65 -20.65
N ARG A 378 -7.94 0.54 -21.98
CA ARG A 378 -7.79 1.67 -22.92
C ARG A 378 -8.81 2.77 -22.63
N ARG A 379 -10.12 2.45 -22.55
CA ARG A 379 -11.15 3.46 -22.29
C ARG A 379 -10.95 4.15 -20.93
N VAL A 380 -10.55 3.39 -19.92
CA VAL A 380 -10.22 3.95 -18.60
C VAL A 380 -9.06 4.95 -18.71
N LEU A 381 -7.99 4.58 -19.40
CA LEU A 381 -6.79 5.42 -19.52
C LEU A 381 -7.04 6.65 -20.41
N GLU A 382 -7.77 6.52 -21.51
CA GLU A 382 -8.17 7.64 -22.35
C GLU A 382 -9.09 8.62 -21.59
N ALA A 383 -9.99 8.11 -20.73
CA ALA A 383 -10.83 8.93 -19.86
C ALA A 383 -10.04 9.58 -18.70
N SER A 384 -8.82 9.14 -18.46
CA SER A 384 -7.90 9.69 -17.43
C SER A 384 -6.96 10.78 -17.99
N LEU A 385 -6.99 11.05 -19.30
CA LEU A 385 -6.28 12.17 -19.92
C LEU A 385 -6.96 13.50 -19.56
#